data_afb997d53bdc2e2714c7f4b90b6536cf
#
_entry.id   afb997d53bdc2e2714c7f4b90b6536cf
#
_cell.length_a   1.000
_cell.length_b   1.000
_cell.length_c   1.000
_cell.angle_alpha   90.00
_cell.angle_beta   90.00
_cell.angle_gamma   90.00
#
_symmetry.space_group_name_H-M   'P 1'
#
loop_
_entity.id
_entity.type
_entity.pdbx_description
1 polymer ?
#
loop_
_entity_poly.entity_id
_entity_poly.type
_entity_poly.pdbx_seq_one_letter_code
_entity_poly.pdbx_strand_id
1 'polypeptide(L)'
;VSFMCGIVAFVRKPTELNQIDLSGLVTELEAIDKNDIDALKNLDLGTWAEQCIGLGGTITLVRDAKLRAEISVFANALRAQVENSLTNDSNLSELDKEKLVLVNDALWKMGKDACSNAEQIQDLIAPHIGDIKTASSNLIAVYRSINLVLRSVDRIEVRGRDSAGI
;
A
#
# COMPACT_ATOMS: atom_id res chain seq x y z
N VAL A 1 -11.87 32.06 17.24
CA VAL A 1 -11.16 30.80 16.98
C VAL A 1 -12.20 29.83 16.47
N SER A 2 -12.19 29.55 15.16
CA SER A 2 -13.11 28.60 14.53
C SER A 2 -12.51 27.20 14.68
N PHE A 3 -13.09 26.35 15.51
CA PHE A 3 -12.74 24.93 15.56
C PHE A 3 -13.44 24.24 14.39
N MET A 4 -12.68 23.80 13.39
CA MET A 4 -13.21 22.88 12.39
C MET A 4 -13.24 21.47 13.01
N CYS A 5 -14.42 21.02 13.45
CA CYS A 5 -14.62 19.62 13.79
C CYS A 5 -14.75 18.81 12.52
N GLY A 6 -13.77 17.95 12.24
CA GLY A 6 -13.87 16.94 11.20
C GLY A 6 -14.58 15.70 11.75
N ILE A 7 -15.56 15.16 11.03
CA ILE A 7 -16.17 13.86 11.33
C ILE A 7 -15.61 12.84 10.34
N VAL A 8 -15.02 11.77 10.86
CA VAL A 8 -14.63 10.60 10.07
C VAL A 8 -15.61 9.48 10.37
N ALA A 9 -16.35 9.04 9.36
CA ALA A 9 -17.26 7.91 9.46
C ALA A 9 -16.85 6.83 8.49
N PHE A 10 -16.84 5.58 8.92
CA PHE A 10 -16.57 4.42 8.11
C PHE A 10 -17.77 3.46 8.15
N VAL A 11 -18.35 3.20 6.96
CA VAL A 11 -19.43 2.22 6.80
C VAL A 11 -18.91 1.08 5.97
N ARG A 12 -18.90 -0.13 6.53
CA ARG A 12 -18.44 -1.33 5.85
C ARG A 12 -19.62 -2.08 5.23
N LYS A 13 -19.54 -2.32 3.93
CA LYS A 13 -20.40 -3.30 3.27
C LYS A 13 -19.89 -4.72 3.61
N PRO A 14 -20.76 -5.70 3.92
CA PRO A 14 -20.37 -7.09 4.06
C PRO A 14 -19.63 -7.55 2.78
N THR A 15 -18.42 -8.05 2.95
CA THR A 15 -17.59 -8.62 1.88
C THR A 15 -17.05 -9.95 2.33
N GLU A 16 -16.72 -10.81 1.39
CA GLU A 16 -16.01 -12.05 1.70
C GLU A 16 -14.69 -11.76 2.40
N LEU A 17 -14.44 -12.48 3.49
CA LEU A 17 -13.26 -12.31 4.35
C LEU A 17 -12.18 -13.34 4.00
N ASN A 18 -12.03 -13.62 2.71
CA ASN A 18 -11.08 -14.61 2.23
C ASN A 18 -9.69 -13.97 2.08
N GLN A 19 -8.71 -14.70 2.57
CA GLN A 19 -7.31 -14.44 2.26
C GLN A 19 -7.07 -14.69 0.77
N ILE A 20 -6.21 -13.90 0.14
CA ILE A 20 -5.78 -14.10 -1.24
C ILE A 20 -4.31 -14.52 -1.29
N ASP A 21 -3.94 -15.24 -2.33
CA ASP A 21 -2.54 -15.60 -2.58
C ASP A 21 -1.83 -14.45 -3.31
N LEU A 22 -0.76 -13.95 -2.71
CA LEU A 22 0.12 -12.93 -3.27
C LEU A 22 1.52 -13.46 -3.61
N SER A 23 1.75 -14.76 -3.53
CA SER A 23 3.07 -15.35 -3.81
C SER A 23 3.51 -15.13 -5.27
N GLY A 24 2.57 -15.16 -6.21
CA GLY A 24 2.80 -14.85 -7.61
C GLY A 24 3.34 -13.44 -7.85
N LEU A 25 2.91 -12.46 -7.06
CA LEU A 25 3.40 -11.09 -7.13
C LEU A 25 4.91 -11.00 -6.84
N VAL A 26 5.38 -11.69 -5.79
CA VAL A 26 6.83 -11.68 -5.45
C VAL A 26 7.65 -12.24 -6.60
N THR A 27 7.22 -13.37 -7.16
CA THR A 27 7.89 -13.98 -8.31
C THR A 27 7.93 -13.04 -9.51
N GLU A 28 6.84 -12.34 -9.79
CA GLU A 28 6.76 -11.37 -10.89
C GLU A 28 7.68 -10.17 -10.65
N LEU A 29 7.65 -9.58 -9.46
CA LEU A 29 8.52 -8.45 -9.12
C LEU A 29 10.01 -8.81 -9.13
N GLU A 30 10.37 -10.02 -8.70
CA GLU A 30 11.74 -10.51 -8.68
C GLU A 30 12.29 -10.75 -10.11
N ALA A 31 11.42 -11.20 -11.02
CA ALA A 31 11.81 -11.50 -12.41
C ALA A 31 12.05 -10.24 -13.26
N ILE A 32 11.65 -9.05 -12.80
CA ILE A 32 11.80 -7.82 -13.56
C ILE A 32 13.26 -7.35 -13.54
N ASP A 33 13.83 -7.17 -14.74
CA ASP A 33 15.13 -6.48 -14.85
C ASP A 33 14.94 -4.98 -14.57
N LYS A 34 15.50 -4.55 -13.46
CA LYS A 34 15.41 -3.17 -12.98
C LYS A 34 16.05 -2.15 -13.92
N ASN A 35 16.94 -2.59 -14.81
CA ASN A 35 17.66 -1.74 -15.77
C ASN A 35 16.96 -1.68 -17.14
N ASP A 36 15.95 -2.52 -17.36
CA ASP A 36 15.18 -2.52 -18.59
C ASP A 36 13.96 -1.60 -18.47
N ILE A 37 14.13 -0.34 -18.92
CA ILE A 37 13.06 0.67 -18.91
C ILE A 37 11.90 0.26 -19.82
N ASP A 38 12.16 -0.45 -20.91
CA ASP A 38 11.10 -0.90 -21.80
C ASP A 38 10.26 -2.00 -21.17
N ALA A 39 10.87 -2.89 -20.38
CA ALA A 39 10.14 -3.83 -19.57
C ALA A 39 9.30 -3.11 -18.49
N LEU A 40 9.88 -2.15 -17.78
CA LEU A 40 9.18 -1.37 -16.75
C LEU A 40 7.94 -0.62 -17.29
N LYS A 41 8.04 0.04 -18.45
CA LYS A 41 6.92 0.76 -19.08
C LYS A 41 5.72 -0.13 -19.44
N ASN A 42 5.94 -1.41 -19.64
CA ASN A 42 4.92 -2.36 -20.07
C ASN A 42 4.37 -3.23 -18.94
N LEU A 43 4.75 -2.97 -17.67
CA LEU A 43 4.22 -3.68 -16.53
C LEU A 43 2.76 -3.30 -16.26
N ASP A 44 1.90 -4.30 -16.16
CA ASP A 44 0.53 -4.14 -15.66
C ASP A 44 0.44 -4.59 -14.21
N LEU A 45 0.81 -3.71 -13.31
CA LEU A 45 0.76 -3.94 -11.86
C LEU A 45 -0.55 -3.47 -11.21
N GLY A 46 -1.48 -2.92 -11.99
CA GLY A 46 -2.72 -2.35 -11.47
C GLY A 46 -3.56 -3.37 -10.70
N THR A 47 -3.73 -4.56 -11.26
CA THR A 47 -4.48 -5.66 -10.60
C THR A 47 -3.83 -6.07 -9.27
N TRP A 48 -2.51 -6.22 -9.23
CA TRP A 48 -1.77 -6.55 -8.00
C TRP A 48 -1.88 -5.45 -6.95
N ALA A 49 -1.80 -4.19 -7.36
CA ALA A 49 -1.95 -3.06 -6.46
C ALA A 49 -3.34 -3.05 -5.80
N GLU A 50 -4.41 -3.23 -6.58
CA GLU A 50 -5.78 -3.32 -6.05
C GLU A 50 -5.97 -4.55 -5.15
N GLN A 51 -5.37 -5.68 -5.48
CA GLN A 51 -5.40 -6.86 -4.62
C GLN A 51 -4.68 -6.61 -3.28
N CYS A 52 -3.50 -6.00 -3.28
CA CYS A 52 -2.74 -5.69 -2.07
C CYS A 52 -3.49 -4.74 -1.13
N ILE A 53 -4.11 -3.67 -1.65
CA ILE A 53 -4.88 -2.71 -0.85
C ILE A 53 -6.26 -3.23 -0.46
N GLY A 54 -6.77 -4.25 -1.15
CA GLY A 54 -8.03 -4.91 -0.85
C GLY A 54 -8.03 -5.60 0.51
N LEU A 55 -9.22 -5.99 0.99
CA LEU A 55 -9.33 -6.66 2.30
C LEU A 55 -8.62 -8.01 2.33
N GLY A 56 -8.74 -8.81 1.26
CA GLY A 56 -8.05 -10.10 1.15
C GLY A 56 -6.54 -9.96 1.21
N GLY A 57 -5.97 -9.00 0.46
CA GLY A 57 -4.54 -8.67 0.52
C GLY A 57 -4.12 -8.16 1.89
N THR A 58 -4.90 -7.28 2.52
CA THR A 58 -4.64 -6.84 3.89
C THR A 58 -4.56 -8.04 4.85
N ILE A 59 -5.48 -9.00 4.77
CA ILE A 59 -5.48 -10.20 5.62
C ILE A 59 -4.20 -11.02 5.40
N THR A 60 -3.81 -11.22 4.13
CA THR A 60 -2.57 -11.93 3.77
C THR A 60 -1.35 -11.21 4.35
N LEU A 61 -1.22 -9.90 4.07
CA LEU A 61 -0.06 -9.11 4.46
C LEU A 61 0.07 -8.93 5.98
N VAL A 62 -1.03 -8.91 6.73
CA VAL A 62 -1.02 -8.87 8.19
C VAL A 62 -0.50 -10.18 8.77
N ARG A 63 -0.92 -11.33 8.21
CA ARG A 63 -0.53 -12.65 8.71
C ARG A 63 0.86 -13.09 8.29
N ASP A 64 1.34 -12.62 7.15
CA ASP A 64 2.64 -13.01 6.58
C ASP A 64 3.59 -11.82 6.48
N ALA A 65 4.33 -11.60 7.58
CA ALA A 65 5.31 -10.52 7.67
C ALA A 65 6.50 -10.73 6.70
N LYS A 66 6.84 -12.00 6.37
CA LYS A 66 7.92 -12.30 5.42
C LYS A 66 7.52 -11.88 4.01
N LEU A 67 6.37 -12.34 3.55
CA LEU A 67 5.80 -11.97 2.25
C LEU A 67 5.65 -10.45 2.12
N ARG A 68 5.14 -9.78 3.16
CA ARG A 68 5.04 -8.31 3.23
C ARG A 68 6.39 -7.63 3.06
N ALA A 69 7.42 -8.13 3.73
CA ALA A 69 8.78 -7.57 3.61
C ALA A 69 9.36 -7.76 2.21
N GLU A 70 9.17 -8.92 1.59
CA GLU A 70 9.62 -9.21 0.22
C GLU A 70 8.94 -8.28 -0.79
N ILE A 71 7.62 -8.15 -0.74
CA ILE A 71 6.87 -7.20 -1.60
C ILE A 71 7.37 -5.77 -1.41
N SER A 72 7.55 -5.34 -0.16
CA SER A 72 8.04 -3.98 0.14
C SER A 72 9.44 -3.74 -0.45
N VAL A 73 10.36 -4.69 -0.31
CA VAL A 73 11.74 -4.56 -0.81
C VAL A 73 11.76 -4.49 -2.34
N PHE A 74 11.10 -5.41 -3.02
CA PHE A 74 11.12 -5.44 -4.49
C PHE A 74 10.38 -4.23 -5.09
N ALA A 75 9.18 -3.92 -4.59
CA ALA A 75 8.41 -2.79 -5.10
C ALA A 75 9.14 -1.45 -4.89
N ASN A 76 9.77 -1.23 -3.73
CA ASN A 76 10.52 0.00 -3.49
C ASN A 76 11.80 0.08 -4.34
N ALA A 77 12.47 -1.04 -4.59
CA ALA A 77 13.65 -1.08 -5.46
C ALA A 77 13.30 -0.74 -6.92
N LEU A 78 12.21 -1.31 -7.46
CA LEU A 78 11.71 -0.98 -8.80
C LEU A 78 11.24 0.46 -8.88
N ARG A 79 10.53 0.94 -7.86
CA ARG A 79 10.06 2.32 -7.77
C ARG A 79 11.21 3.32 -7.85
N ALA A 80 12.31 3.08 -7.13
CA ALA A 80 13.49 3.94 -7.20
C ALA A 80 14.07 4.04 -8.62
N GLN A 81 14.05 2.96 -9.40
CA GLN A 81 14.48 2.98 -10.80
C GLN A 81 13.51 3.77 -11.69
N VAL A 82 12.20 3.57 -11.51
CA VAL A 82 11.18 4.34 -12.25
C VAL A 82 11.31 5.84 -11.97
N GLU A 83 11.45 6.24 -10.72
CA GLU A 83 11.65 7.64 -10.32
C GLU A 83 12.94 8.24 -10.90
N ASN A 84 14.03 7.45 -10.90
CA ASN A 84 15.29 7.87 -11.53
C ASN A 84 15.12 8.08 -13.04
N SER A 85 14.43 7.18 -13.73
CA SER A 85 14.16 7.30 -15.17
C SER A 85 13.30 8.51 -15.48
N LEU A 86 12.23 8.75 -14.72
CA LEU A 86 11.35 9.90 -14.88
C LEU A 86 12.09 11.24 -14.69
N THR A 87 13.12 11.25 -13.84
CA THR A 87 13.85 12.47 -13.47
C THR A 87 15.00 12.76 -14.45
N ASN A 88 15.72 11.73 -14.89
CA ASN A 88 17.02 11.88 -15.54
C ASN A 88 17.03 11.52 -17.03
N ASP A 89 16.03 10.80 -17.56
CA ASP A 89 15.98 10.41 -18.97
C ASP A 89 15.23 11.47 -19.79
N SER A 90 16.00 12.32 -20.47
CA SER A 90 15.46 13.36 -21.35
C SER A 90 14.86 12.84 -22.66
N ASN A 91 15.07 11.56 -22.99
CA ASN A 91 14.60 10.96 -24.24
C ASN A 91 13.23 10.28 -24.12
N LEU A 92 12.65 10.22 -22.92
CA LEU A 92 11.32 9.65 -22.71
C LEU A 92 10.25 10.47 -23.42
N SER A 93 9.43 9.80 -24.22
CA SER A 93 8.23 10.41 -24.78
C SER A 93 7.20 10.71 -23.67
N GLU A 94 6.26 11.64 -23.92
CA GLU A 94 5.19 11.91 -22.94
C GLU A 94 4.34 10.67 -22.63
N LEU A 95 4.09 9.83 -23.63
CA LEU A 95 3.38 8.56 -23.45
C LEU A 95 4.16 7.60 -22.53
N ASP A 96 5.49 7.53 -22.66
CA ASP A 96 6.31 6.68 -21.78
C ASP A 96 6.32 7.20 -20.35
N LYS A 97 6.36 8.52 -20.17
CA LYS A 97 6.25 9.17 -18.84
C LYS A 97 4.92 8.82 -18.18
N GLU A 98 3.80 8.92 -18.91
CA GLU A 98 2.47 8.56 -18.39
C GLU A 98 2.43 7.09 -17.93
N LYS A 99 2.97 6.17 -18.73
CA LYS A 99 3.06 4.75 -18.36
C LYS A 99 3.91 4.54 -17.11
N LEU A 100 5.09 5.16 -17.03
CA LEU A 100 5.97 5.04 -15.86
C LEU A 100 5.34 5.64 -14.61
N VAL A 101 4.55 6.70 -14.71
CA VAL A 101 3.79 7.25 -13.58
C VAL A 101 2.78 6.24 -13.07
N LEU A 102 2.03 5.56 -13.94
CA LEU A 102 1.09 4.51 -13.53
C LEU A 102 1.79 3.33 -12.83
N VAL A 103 2.94 2.91 -13.36
CA VAL A 103 3.77 1.88 -12.72
C VAL A 103 4.28 2.34 -11.36
N ASN A 104 4.77 3.58 -11.25
CA ASN A 104 5.22 4.17 -9.99
C ASN A 104 4.11 4.19 -8.94
N ASP A 105 2.90 4.58 -9.32
CA ASP A 105 1.74 4.60 -8.43
C ASP A 105 1.35 3.20 -7.95
N ALA A 106 1.37 2.21 -8.84
CA ALA A 106 1.09 0.82 -8.48
C ALA A 106 2.14 0.27 -7.51
N LEU A 107 3.43 0.50 -7.77
CA LEU A 107 4.53 0.10 -6.90
C LEU A 107 4.45 0.79 -5.53
N TRP A 108 4.09 2.08 -5.49
CA TRP A 108 3.87 2.80 -4.23
C TRP A 108 2.71 2.23 -3.42
N LYS A 109 1.58 1.94 -4.08
CA LYS A 109 0.41 1.31 -3.45
C LYS A 109 0.77 -0.03 -2.81
N MET A 110 1.54 -0.87 -3.50
CA MET A 110 1.95 -2.19 -3.00
C MET A 110 3.02 -2.08 -1.92
N GLY A 111 4.17 -1.49 -2.26
CA GLY A 111 5.37 -1.52 -1.42
C GLY A 111 5.30 -0.59 -0.22
N LYS A 112 4.59 0.54 -0.33
CA LYS A 112 4.49 1.53 0.75
C LYS A 112 3.14 1.52 1.44
N ASP A 113 2.05 1.74 0.70
CA ASP A 113 0.75 1.95 1.33
C ASP A 113 0.18 0.64 1.91
N ALA A 114 0.08 -0.43 1.12
CA ALA A 114 -0.47 -1.71 1.58
C ALA A 114 0.38 -2.34 2.68
N CYS A 115 1.72 -2.38 2.49
CA CYS A 115 2.64 -2.98 3.46
C CYS A 115 2.66 -2.21 4.78
N SER A 116 2.75 -0.87 4.75
CA SER A 116 2.72 -0.04 5.95
C SER A 116 1.37 -0.12 6.69
N ASN A 117 0.26 -0.16 5.96
CA ASN A 117 -1.05 -0.39 6.57
C ASN A 117 -1.15 -1.74 7.27
N ALA A 118 -0.67 -2.81 6.63
CA ALA A 118 -0.68 -4.14 7.21
C ALA A 118 0.18 -4.23 8.48
N GLU A 119 1.34 -3.57 8.49
CA GLU A 119 2.21 -3.47 9.66
C GLU A 119 1.51 -2.73 10.82
N GLN A 120 0.93 -1.57 10.57
CA GLN A 120 0.20 -0.82 11.59
C GLN A 120 -0.98 -1.62 12.16
N ILE A 121 -1.72 -2.35 11.31
CA ILE A 121 -2.82 -3.21 11.75
C ILE A 121 -2.28 -4.36 12.62
N GLN A 122 -1.16 -4.96 12.22
CA GLN A 122 -0.50 -6.00 13.02
C GLN A 122 -0.12 -5.45 14.39
N ASP A 123 0.48 -4.26 14.48
CA ASP A 123 0.89 -3.64 15.73
C ASP A 123 -0.29 -3.35 16.66
N LEU A 124 -1.43 -2.96 16.09
CA LEU A 124 -2.67 -2.75 16.85
C LEU A 124 -3.26 -4.06 17.38
N ILE A 125 -3.09 -5.18 16.68
CA ILE A 125 -3.62 -6.48 17.08
C ILE A 125 -2.67 -7.21 18.05
N ALA A 126 -1.36 -7.09 17.86
CA ALA A 126 -0.34 -7.88 18.56
C ALA A 126 -0.48 -7.90 20.10
N PRO A 127 -0.83 -6.80 20.79
CA PRO A 127 -1.02 -6.82 22.23
C PRO A 127 -2.17 -7.71 22.72
N HIS A 128 -3.06 -8.12 21.83
CA HIS A 128 -4.31 -8.82 22.17
C HIS A 128 -4.31 -10.30 21.80
N ILE A 129 -3.29 -10.76 21.05
CA ILE A 129 -3.17 -12.15 20.60
C ILE A 129 -1.71 -12.63 20.66
N GLY A 130 -1.52 -13.94 20.92
CA GLY A 130 -0.18 -14.51 21.05
C GLY A 130 0.54 -14.70 19.69
N ASP A 131 -0.20 -15.04 18.63
CA ASP A 131 0.35 -15.25 17.28
C ASP A 131 -0.56 -14.60 16.23
N ILE A 132 0.00 -13.67 15.49
CA ILE A 132 -0.71 -12.93 14.45
C ILE A 132 -1.30 -13.83 13.35
N LYS A 133 -0.67 -14.96 13.08
CA LYS A 133 -1.16 -15.94 12.08
C LYS A 133 -2.51 -16.53 12.46
N THR A 134 -2.83 -16.57 13.77
CA THR A 134 -4.11 -17.08 14.30
C THR A 134 -5.21 -16.02 14.33
N ALA A 135 -4.89 -14.75 14.06
CA ALA A 135 -5.87 -13.67 14.00
C ALA A 135 -6.98 -14.01 13.01
N SER A 136 -8.24 -13.96 13.44
CA SER A 136 -9.36 -14.20 12.53
C SER A 136 -9.46 -13.08 11.47
N SER A 137 -9.96 -13.41 10.28
CA SER A 137 -10.18 -12.43 9.22
C SER A 137 -11.12 -11.31 9.67
N ASN A 138 -12.11 -11.61 10.52
CA ASN A 138 -12.99 -10.61 11.12
C ASN A 138 -12.23 -9.61 12.01
N LEU A 139 -11.32 -10.12 12.84
CA LEU A 139 -10.51 -9.28 13.72
C LEU A 139 -9.65 -8.32 12.88
N ILE A 140 -8.94 -8.84 11.89
CA ILE A 140 -8.11 -8.02 10.98
C ILE A 140 -8.97 -6.96 10.28
N ALA A 141 -10.15 -7.33 9.81
CA ALA A 141 -11.07 -6.40 9.15
C ALA A 141 -11.57 -5.27 10.06
N VAL A 142 -11.81 -5.56 11.35
CA VAL A 142 -12.17 -4.52 12.34
C VAL A 142 -10.99 -3.59 12.57
N TYR A 143 -9.80 -4.12 12.81
CA TYR A 143 -8.61 -3.29 13.04
C TYR A 143 -8.18 -2.51 11.79
N ARG A 144 -8.41 -3.04 10.58
CA ARG A 144 -8.25 -2.26 9.35
C ARG A 144 -9.15 -1.02 9.34
N SER A 145 -10.39 -1.16 9.79
CA SER A 145 -11.32 -0.01 9.89
C SER A 145 -10.84 1.01 10.94
N ILE A 146 -10.36 0.53 12.09
CA ILE A 146 -9.78 1.38 13.14
C ILE A 146 -8.55 2.13 12.60
N ASN A 147 -7.62 1.41 11.94
CA ASN A 147 -6.42 2.02 11.36
C ASN A 147 -6.75 3.10 10.32
N LEU A 148 -7.78 2.87 9.49
CA LEU A 148 -8.24 3.87 8.52
C LEU A 148 -8.72 5.15 9.21
N VAL A 149 -9.48 5.03 10.31
CA VAL A 149 -9.94 6.19 11.11
C VAL A 149 -8.76 6.93 11.72
N LEU A 150 -7.82 6.22 12.36
CA LEU A 150 -6.63 6.82 12.98
C LEU A 150 -5.80 7.60 11.95
N ARG A 151 -5.51 7.02 10.80
CA ARG A 151 -4.78 7.70 9.71
C ARG A 151 -5.53 8.91 9.15
N SER A 152 -6.85 8.87 9.16
CA SER A 152 -7.65 10.01 8.72
C SER A 152 -7.59 11.16 9.71
N VAL A 153 -7.59 10.85 11.01
CA VAL A 153 -7.43 11.85 12.09
C VAL A 153 -6.05 12.51 12.01
N ASP A 154 -4.98 11.72 11.84
CA ASP A 154 -3.62 12.25 11.69
C ASP A 154 -3.50 13.23 10.52
N ARG A 155 -4.13 12.90 9.38
CA ARG A 155 -4.14 13.78 8.19
C ARG A 155 -4.91 15.09 8.44
N ILE A 156 -5.98 15.05 9.22
CA ILE A 156 -6.75 16.25 9.59
C ILE A 156 -5.93 17.10 10.56
N GLU A 157 -5.25 16.51 11.52
CA GLU A 157 -4.40 17.22 12.48
C GLU A 157 -3.26 17.96 11.78
N VAL A 158 -2.55 17.32 10.85
CA VAL A 158 -1.47 17.96 10.07
C VAL A 158 -2.01 19.17 9.31
N ARG A 159 -3.12 19.02 8.56
CA ARG A 159 -3.73 20.13 7.83
C ARG A 159 -4.23 21.26 8.74
N GLY A 160 -4.69 20.92 9.94
CA GLY A 160 -5.12 21.91 10.94
C GLY A 160 -3.95 22.75 11.47
N ARG A 161 -2.76 22.15 11.64
CA ARG A 161 -1.53 22.88 12.05
C ARG A 161 -1.04 23.82 10.96
N ASP A 162 -1.08 23.38 9.70
CA ASP A 162 -0.63 24.20 8.55
C ASP A 162 -1.54 25.42 8.34
N SER A 163 -2.83 25.32 8.65
CA SER A 163 -3.79 26.43 8.53
C SER A 163 -3.74 27.40 9.72
N ALA A 164 -3.12 27.04 10.83
CA ALA A 164 -2.96 27.91 12.01
C ALA A 164 -1.65 28.73 11.98
N GLY A 165 -0.83 28.55 10.98
CA GLY A 165 0.50 29.17 10.83
C GLY A 165 0.54 30.43 9.94
N ILE A 166 -0.58 31.13 9.75
CA ILE A 166 -0.65 32.42 9.03
C ILE A 166 -1.02 33.53 9.99
#